data_86b9ffc85e30a40411c2861cb473b5d2
#
_entry.id   86b9ffc85e30a40411c2861cb473b5d2
#
_cell.length_a   1.000
_cell.length_b   1.000
_cell.length_c   1.000
_cell.angle_alpha   90.00
_cell.angle_beta   90.00
_cell.angle_gamma   90.00
#
_symmetry.space_group_name_H-M   'P 1'
#
loop_
_entity.id
_entity.type
_entity.pdbx_description
1 polymer ?
#
loop_
_entity_poly.entity_id
_entity_poly.type
_entity_poly.pdbx_seq_one_letter_code
_entity_poly.pdbx_strand_id
1 'polypeptide(L)'
;VQETIDRLTDRNGTLQTAIEDRTDEMKASKGMKSVESYREAVKYQEEVNKNYLQIAKEQAGYHKSHGSWQHYLKWTDEMLEHARKATGMQDFSGTDSLWNLTPEQMKALRSDVWLWDIMESSGKGGYGERVTDKLDDYIEQAGKLEELTDSLYEGLIGMSFDSMYDSFISSLMDMEKSAENFADDISKYFMQAMLSNAIGEQFSDKLRAWYDRFGNSMKNDGTLDSDEMDKLLNGDGDFMGWNEMVDEAMKLRDELAAATGYDKISQEAASQSASSKGFQTMSQD
;
A
#
# COMPACT_ATOMS: atom_id res chain seq x y z
N VAL A 1 16.63 30.02 -13.96
CA VAL A 1 16.63 28.66 -13.40
C VAL A 1 16.43 28.72 -11.88
N GLN A 2 17.34 29.32 -11.12
CA GLN A 2 17.19 29.38 -9.65
C GLN A 2 15.87 30.04 -9.22
N GLU A 3 15.54 31.17 -9.81
CA GLU A 3 14.27 31.87 -9.56
C GLU A 3 13.04 31.00 -9.88
N THR A 4 13.14 30.17 -10.94
CA THR A 4 12.07 29.23 -11.28
C THR A 4 11.95 28.11 -10.25
N ILE A 5 13.08 27.56 -9.81
CA ILE A 5 13.12 26.53 -8.76
C ILE A 5 12.54 27.08 -7.46
N ASP A 6 12.98 28.27 -7.02
CA ASP A 6 12.51 28.92 -5.80
C ASP A 6 10.98 29.13 -5.86
N ARG A 7 10.47 29.69 -6.95
CA ARG A 7 9.02 29.88 -7.16
C ARG A 7 8.21 28.58 -7.12
N LEU A 8 8.73 27.51 -7.73
CA LEU A 8 8.05 26.21 -7.70
C LEU A 8 8.09 25.59 -6.31
N THR A 9 9.19 25.78 -5.58
CA THR A 9 9.33 25.31 -4.20
C THR A 9 8.34 26.03 -3.27
N ASP A 10 8.23 27.35 -3.37
CA ASP A 10 7.25 28.16 -2.62
C ASP A 10 5.82 27.75 -2.95
N ARG A 11 5.53 27.52 -4.24
CA ARG A 11 4.22 27.02 -4.69
C ARG A 11 3.91 25.65 -4.09
N ASN A 12 4.88 24.74 -4.06
CA ASN A 12 4.71 23.43 -3.44
C ASN A 12 4.38 23.54 -1.94
N GLY A 13 5.04 24.44 -1.21
CA GLY A 13 4.73 24.71 0.20
C GLY A 13 3.27 25.15 0.40
N THR A 14 2.77 26.05 -0.46
CA THR A 14 1.37 26.49 -0.43
C THR A 14 0.40 25.36 -0.74
N LEU A 15 0.72 24.52 -1.74
CA LEU A 15 -0.11 23.37 -2.12
C LEU A 15 -0.12 22.30 -1.03
N GLN A 16 1.00 22.03 -0.38
CA GLN A 16 1.07 21.06 0.72
C GLN A 16 0.17 21.48 1.89
N THR A 17 0.17 22.78 2.27
CA THR A 17 -0.79 23.27 3.27
C THR A 17 -2.24 23.07 2.82
N ALA A 18 -2.55 23.35 1.56
CA ALA A 18 -3.90 23.13 1.02
C ALA A 18 -4.29 21.63 0.99
N ILE A 19 -3.34 20.73 0.75
CA ILE A 19 -3.54 19.27 0.82
C ILE A 19 -3.85 18.85 2.25
N GLU A 20 -3.09 19.35 3.23
CA GLU A 20 -3.33 19.09 4.65
C GLU A 20 -4.73 19.53 5.07
N ASP A 21 -5.15 20.76 4.73
CA ASP A 21 -6.49 21.28 5.01
C ASP A 21 -7.58 20.41 4.39
N ARG A 22 -7.41 19.98 3.13
CA ARG A 22 -8.39 19.11 2.44
C ARG A 22 -8.40 17.70 3.05
N THR A 23 -7.25 17.18 3.47
CA THR A 23 -7.12 15.87 4.14
C THR A 23 -7.82 15.89 5.50
N ASP A 24 -7.64 16.95 6.27
CA ASP A 24 -8.33 17.11 7.56
C ASP A 24 -9.84 17.23 7.38
N GLU A 25 -10.30 18.01 6.38
CA GLU A 25 -11.72 18.10 6.05
C GLU A 25 -12.29 16.76 5.56
N MET A 26 -11.53 16.00 4.76
CA MET A 26 -11.90 14.66 4.31
C MET A 26 -12.11 13.72 5.50
N LYS A 27 -11.18 13.71 6.47
CA LYS A 27 -11.26 12.86 7.68
C LYS A 27 -12.39 13.29 8.61
N ALA A 28 -12.68 14.58 8.70
CA ALA A 28 -13.76 15.14 9.53
C ALA A 28 -15.14 14.98 8.90
N SER A 29 -15.22 14.66 7.61
CA SER A 29 -16.47 14.57 6.84
C SER A 29 -16.85 13.11 6.58
N LYS A 30 -18.06 12.89 6.03
CA LYS A 30 -18.54 11.57 5.60
C LYS A 30 -19.22 11.68 4.23
N GLY A 31 -19.27 10.54 3.54
CA GLY A 31 -19.95 10.43 2.26
C GLY A 31 -19.39 11.38 1.20
N MET A 32 -20.27 12.03 0.45
CA MET A 32 -19.88 12.84 -0.71
C MET A 32 -18.96 14.01 -0.37
N LYS A 33 -19.10 14.62 0.80
CA LYS A 33 -18.21 15.73 1.22
C LYS A 33 -16.78 15.27 1.41
N SER A 34 -16.57 14.07 1.93
CA SER A 34 -15.26 13.45 2.05
C SER A 34 -14.64 13.19 0.67
N VAL A 35 -15.45 12.71 -0.29
CA VAL A 35 -15.03 12.48 -1.68
C VAL A 35 -14.64 13.79 -2.37
N GLU A 36 -15.38 14.86 -2.17
CA GLU A 36 -15.07 16.18 -2.76
C GLU A 36 -13.72 16.72 -2.24
N SER A 37 -13.50 16.69 -0.92
CA SER A 37 -12.25 17.12 -0.31
C SER A 37 -11.05 16.24 -0.81
N TYR A 38 -11.26 14.94 -0.96
CA TYR A 38 -10.27 14.05 -1.58
C TYR A 38 -9.92 14.47 -3.02
N ARG A 39 -10.93 14.74 -3.86
CA ARG A 39 -10.67 15.14 -5.25
C ARG A 39 -9.87 16.44 -5.36
N GLU A 40 -10.10 17.38 -4.46
CA GLU A 40 -9.31 18.61 -4.39
C GLU A 40 -7.87 18.33 -3.93
N ALA A 41 -7.70 17.53 -2.89
CA ALA A 41 -6.37 17.12 -2.40
C ALA A 41 -5.56 16.40 -3.50
N VAL A 42 -6.17 15.47 -4.22
CA VAL A 42 -5.53 14.77 -5.35
C VAL A 42 -5.10 15.75 -6.44
N LYS A 43 -5.94 16.70 -6.81
CA LYS A 43 -5.62 17.73 -7.81
C LYS A 43 -4.40 18.57 -7.38
N TYR A 44 -4.34 18.97 -6.11
CA TYR A 44 -3.19 19.70 -5.59
C TYR A 44 -1.92 18.83 -5.55
N GLN A 45 -2.04 17.56 -5.16
CA GLN A 45 -0.91 16.63 -5.15
C GLN A 45 -0.38 16.37 -6.56
N GLU A 46 -1.23 16.25 -7.56
CA GLU A 46 -0.80 16.14 -8.96
C GLU A 46 -0.04 17.39 -9.44
N GLU A 47 -0.44 18.59 -9.00
CA GLU A 47 0.30 19.82 -9.28
C GLU A 47 1.67 19.81 -8.58
N VAL A 48 1.74 19.39 -7.33
CA VAL A 48 3.00 19.22 -6.58
C VAL A 48 3.93 18.26 -7.31
N ASN A 49 3.43 17.11 -7.74
CA ASN A 49 4.22 16.12 -8.49
C ASN A 49 4.81 16.73 -9.78
N LYS A 50 4.00 17.45 -10.56
CA LYS A 50 4.46 18.15 -11.77
C LYS A 50 5.55 19.19 -11.46
N ASN A 51 5.39 19.92 -10.37
CA ASN A 51 6.36 20.92 -9.95
C ASN A 51 7.69 20.28 -9.56
N TYR A 52 7.69 19.17 -8.81
CA TYR A 52 8.93 18.44 -8.48
C TYR A 52 9.65 17.93 -9.73
N LEU A 53 8.93 17.37 -10.68
CA LEU A 53 9.52 16.93 -11.96
C LEU A 53 10.10 18.12 -12.75
N GLN A 54 9.40 19.26 -12.75
CA GLN A 54 9.91 20.48 -13.39
C GLN A 54 11.15 21.02 -12.69
N ILE A 55 11.22 20.97 -11.37
CA ILE A 55 12.41 21.34 -10.60
C ILE A 55 13.60 20.46 -10.99
N ALA A 56 13.42 19.14 -11.08
CA ALA A 56 14.45 18.22 -11.54
C ALA A 56 14.92 18.54 -12.97
N LYS A 57 14.00 18.86 -13.85
CA LYS A 57 14.28 19.26 -15.24
C LYS A 57 15.05 20.57 -15.33
N GLU A 58 14.69 21.57 -14.53
CA GLU A 58 15.41 22.85 -14.42
C GLU A 58 16.83 22.63 -13.87
N GLN A 59 16.99 21.77 -12.86
CA GLN A 59 18.29 21.39 -12.32
C GLN A 59 19.17 20.71 -13.38
N ALA A 60 18.60 19.85 -14.22
CA ALA A 60 19.29 19.20 -15.32
C ALA A 60 19.74 20.17 -16.43
N GLY A 61 19.06 21.28 -16.58
CA GLY A 61 19.39 22.34 -17.54
C GLY A 61 20.22 23.50 -16.98
N TYR A 62 20.57 23.48 -15.67
CA TYR A 62 21.11 24.63 -14.94
C TYR A 62 22.42 25.19 -15.50
N HIS A 63 23.34 24.35 -15.95
CA HIS A 63 24.66 24.79 -16.41
C HIS A 63 24.71 25.06 -17.93
N LYS A 64 24.00 26.08 -18.40
CA LYS A 64 24.07 26.49 -19.81
C LYS A 64 25.50 26.84 -20.27
N SER A 65 26.34 27.38 -19.37
CA SER A 65 27.74 27.71 -19.66
C SER A 65 28.67 26.48 -19.70
N HIS A 66 28.25 25.36 -19.09
CA HIS A 66 29.02 24.12 -18.99
C HIS A 66 28.33 22.94 -19.67
N GLY A 67 27.24 23.20 -20.41
CA GLY A 67 26.36 22.17 -20.99
C GLY A 67 25.25 21.74 -20.02
N SER A 68 24.17 21.21 -20.58
CA SER A 68 23.10 20.56 -19.80
C SER A 68 23.54 19.17 -19.36
N TRP A 69 22.82 18.59 -18.41
CA TRP A 69 23.07 17.22 -17.94
C TRP A 69 23.09 16.20 -19.09
N GLN A 70 22.25 16.35 -20.11
CA GLN A 70 22.28 15.56 -21.34
C GLN A 70 23.64 15.54 -22.05
N HIS A 71 24.44 16.59 -21.88
CA HIS A 71 25.78 16.65 -22.46
C HIS A 71 26.72 15.64 -21.77
N TYR A 72 26.55 15.43 -20.51
CA TYR A 72 27.40 14.55 -19.69
C TYR A 72 26.87 13.12 -19.62
N LEU A 73 25.54 12.94 -19.50
CA LEU A 73 24.89 11.64 -19.47
C LEU A 73 24.70 11.12 -20.90
N LYS A 74 25.60 10.25 -21.31
CA LYS A 74 25.56 9.62 -22.65
C LYS A 74 24.87 8.26 -22.53
N TRP A 75 23.66 8.19 -23.03
CA TRP A 75 22.89 6.96 -23.06
C TRP A 75 23.50 5.96 -24.04
N THR A 76 23.84 4.78 -23.54
CA THR A 76 24.23 3.62 -24.35
C THR A 76 23.02 2.73 -24.61
N ASP A 77 23.12 1.80 -25.57
CA ASP A 77 22.05 0.84 -25.85
C ASP A 77 21.72 0.01 -24.61
N GLU A 78 22.73 -0.38 -23.81
CA GLU A 78 22.57 -1.10 -22.56
C GLU A 78 21.78 -0.29 -21.51
N MET A 79 22.11 0.99 -21.33
CA MET A 79 21.36 1.89 -20.43
C MET A 79 19.91 2.06 -20.89
N LEU A 80 19.66 2.16 -22.20
CA LEU A 80 18.31 2.26 -22.72
C LEU A 80 17.50 0.97 -22.51
N GLU A 81 18.13 -0.20 -22.65
CA GLU A 81 17.50 -1.49 -22.35
C GLU A 81 17.11 -1.61 -20.89
N HIS A 82 18.00 -1.26 -19.97
CA HIS A 82 17.72 -1.19 -18.53
C HIS A 82 16.56 -0.25 -18.23
N ALA A 83 16.55 0.96 -18.79
CA ALA A 83 15.48 1.92 -18.58
C ALA A 83 14.13 1.42 -19.11
N ARG A 84 14.08 0.82 -20.30
CA ARG A 84 12.86 0.24 -20.88
C ARG A 84 12.31 -0.91 -20.02
N LYS A 85 13.19 -1.77 -19.56
CA LYS A 85 12.80 -2.89 -18.67
C LYS A 85 12.27 -2.40 -17.34
N ALA A 86 12.95 -1.43 -16.72
CA ALA A 86 12.54 -0.90 -15.42
C ALA A 86 11.21 -0.13 -15.51
N THR A 87 11.04 0.74 -16.49
CA THR A 87 9.88 1.64 -16.62
C THR A 87 8.69 1.03 -17.35
N GLY A 88 8.91 -0.05 -18.13
CA GLY A 88 7.92 -0.62 -19.05
C GLY A 88 7.72 0.22 -20.33
N MET A 89 8.42 1.34 -20.48
CA MET A 89 8.31 2.23 -21.66
C MET A 89 9.22 1.74 -22.78
N GLN A 90 8.65 1.13 -23.82
CA GLN A 90 9.40 0.59 -24.96
C GLN A 90 10.04 1.69 -25.84
N ASP A 91 9.47 2.89 -25.82
CA ASP A 91 9.92 4.07 -26.56
C ASP A 91 10.90 4.95 -25.76
N PHE A 92 11.34 4.51 -24.60
CA PHE A 92 12.34 5.24 -23.82
C PHE A 92 13.62 5.40 -24.63
N SER A 93 14.05 6.66 -24.85
CA SER A 93 15.13 7.01 -25.79
C SER A 93 16.24 7.86 -25.17
N GLY A 94 16.16 8.16 -23.89
CA GLY A 94 17.20 8.92 -23.19
C GLY A 94 16.65 9.96 -22.22
N THR A 95 17.44 10.99 -21.92
CA THR A 95 17.12 12.02 -20.91
C THR A 95 15.75 12.67 -21.12
N ASP A 96 15.34 12.91 -22.36
CA ASP A 96 14.03 13.53 -22.63
C ASP A 96 12.86 12.65 -22.21
N SER A 97 13.04 11.32 -22.22
CA SER A 97 12.03 10.37 -21.76
C SER A 97 11.84 10.40 -20.23
N LEU A 98 12.86 10.79 -19.48
CA LEU A 98 12.76 10.91 -18.02
C LEU A 98 11.65 11.88 -17.60
N TRP A 99 11.46 12.97 -18.35
CA TRP A 99 10.50 14.03 -18.04
C TRP A 99 9.04 13.64 -18.33
N ASN A 100 8.83 12.45 -18.87
CA ASN A 100 7.51 11.89 -19.14
C ASN A 100 7.17 10.70 -18.21
N LEU A 101 8.09 10.32 -17.31
CA LEU A 101 7.86 9.23 -16.35
C LEU A 101 6.90 9.67 -15.26
N THR A 102 5.99 8.78 -14.88
CA THR A 102 5.22 8.92 -13.63
C THR A 102 6.13 8.74 -12.42
N PRO A 103 5.73 9.18 -11.21
CA PRO A 103 6.51 8.93 -10.00
C PRO A 103 6.81 7.44 -9.78
N GLU A 104 5.85 6.56 -10.07
CA GLU A 104 6.00 5.10 -9.96
C GLU A 104 7.02 4.55 -10.96
N GLN A 105 6.97 5.03 -12.22
CA GLN A 105 7.94 4.66 -13.25
C GLN A 105 9.35 5.16 -12.90
N MET A 106 9.45 6.37 -12.35
CA MET A 106 10.73 6.92 -11.87
C MET A 106 11.26 6.11 -10.68
N LYS A 107 10.41 5.72 -9.75
CA LYS A 107 10.74 4.82 -8.63
C LYS A 107 11.24 3.47 -9.14
N ALA A 108 10.61 2.90 -10.16
CA ALA A 108 11.04 1.67 -10.80
C ALA A 108 12.42 1.83 -11.47
N LEU A 109 12.66 2.95 -12.17
CA LEU A 109 13.97 3.30 -12.73
C LEU A 109 15.04 3.42 -11.62
N ARG A 110 14.71 4.06 -10.49
CA ARG A 110 15.58 4.20 -9.32
C ARG A 110 16.01 2.85 -8.74
N SER A 111 15.16 1.84 -8.83
CA SER A 111 15.42 0.48 -8.36
C SER A 111 16.45 -0.27 -9.22
N ASP A 112 16.75 0.20 -10.43
CA ASP A 112 17.89 -0.26 -11.22
C ASP A 112 19.16 0.46 -10.73
N VAL A 113 19.79 -0.12 -9.71
CA VAL A 113 20.94 0.48 -9.01
C VAL A 113 22.08 0.76 -9.97
N TRP A 114 22.37 -0.14 -10.91
CA TRP A 114 23.45 0.03 -11.87
C TRP A 114 23.22 1.27 -12.77
N LEU A 115 22.01 1.41 -13.30
CA LEU A 115 21.67 2.55 -14.15
C LEU A 115 21.66 3.86 -13.35
N TRP A 116 21.10 3.82 -12.14
CA TRP A 116 21.04 5.01 -11.29
C TRP A 116 22.43 5.51 -10.87
N ASP A 117 23.35 4.62 -10.52
CA ASP A 117 24.73 4.97 -10.19
C ASP A 117 25.45 5.66 -11.35
N ILE A 118 25.19 5.23 -12.60
CA ILE A 118 25.71 5.90 -13.80
C ILE A 118 25.12 7.31 -13.94
N MET A 119 23.82 7.47 -13.71
CA MET A 119 23.14 8.76 -13.78
C MET A 119 23.68 9.72 -12.70
N GLU A 120 23.80 9.26 -11.49
CA GLU A 120 24.31 10.02 -10.33
C GLU A 120 25.77 10.44 -10.49
N SER A 121 26.63 9.56 -10.98
CA SER A 121 28.04 9.83 -11.21
C SER A 121 28.33 10.67 -12.47
N SER A 122 27.33 10.99 -13.26
CA SER A 122 27.50 11.72 -14.53
C SER A 122 27.83 13.20 -14.29
N GLY A 123 28.74 13.74 -15.12
CA GLY A 123 29.18 15.14 -15.04
C GLY A 123 30.28 15.36 -14.02
N LYS A 124 30.69 16.64 -13.84
CA LYS A 124 31.76 17.05 -12.93
C LYS A 124 31.18 17.78 -11.72
N GLY A 125 31.86 17.64 -10.55
CA GLY A 125 31.52 18.37 -9.34
C GLY A 125 30.15 18.01 -8.77
N GLY A 126 29.74 16.73 -8.84
CA GLY A 126 28.46 16.26 -8.31
C GLY A 126 27.23 16.77 -9.07
N TYR A 127 27.38 17.00 -10.38
CA TYR A 127 26.23 17.50 -11.16
C TYR A 127 25.14 16.44 -11.32
N GLY A 128 25.51 15.20 -11.62
CA GLY A 128 24.57 14.07 -11.70
C GLY A 128 23.84 13.87 -10.39
N GLU A 129 24.58 13.83 -9.27
CA GLU A 129 24.05 13.72 -7.91
C GLU A 129 22.97 14.80 -7.62
N ARG A 130 23.23 16.06 -7.94
CA ARG A 130 22.21 17.12 -7.72
C ARG A 130 20.95 16.97 -8.58
N VAL A 131 21.06 16.33 -9.76
CA VAL A 131 19.89 16.05 -10.59
C VAL A 131 19.13 14.85 -10.04
N THR A 132 19.83 13.78 -9.70
CA THR A 132 19.21 12.57 -9.13
C THR A 132 18.59 12.84 -7.76
N ASP A 133 19.16 13.72 -6.92
CA ASP A 133 18.52 14.18 -5.69
C ASP A 133 17.14 14.81 -5.96
N LYS A 134 17.01 15.61 -7.04
CA LYS A 134 15.72 16.20 -7.41
C LYS A 134 14.75 15.17 -8.02
N LEU A 135 15.27 14.12 -8.65
CA LEU A 135 14.45 12.99 -9.07
C LEU A 135 14.02 12.13 -7.87
N ASP A 136 14.87 11.98 -6.84
CA ASP A 136 14.51 11.32 -5.59
C ASP A 136 13.42 12.10 -4.84
N ASP A 137 13.49 13.45 -4.79
CA ASP A 137 12.39 14.31 -4.30
C ASP A 137 11.07 14.03 -5.06
N TYR A 138 11.14 13.86 -6.39
CA TYR A 138 9.96 13.51 -7.20
C TYR A 138 9.44 12.09 -6.91
N ILE A 139 10.34 11.13 -6.72
CA ILE A 139 9.98 9.74 -6.37
C ILE A 139 9.24 9.68 -5.02
N GLU A 140 9.63 10.50 -4.04
CA GLU A 140 8.95 10.59 -2.75
C GLU A 140 7.45 10.90 -2.90
N GLN A 141 7.07 11.59 -3.97
CA GLN A 141 5.67 11.87 -4.27
C GLN A 141 4.87 10.65 -4.77
N ALA A 142 5.55 9.54 -5.13
CA ALA A 142 4.88 8.34 -5.63
C ALA A 142 3.88 7.73 -4.64
N GLY A 143 4.19 7.83 -3.34
CA GLY A 143 3.32 7.31 -2.28
C GLY A 143 2.19 8.26 -1.84
N LYS A 144 2.27 9.55 -2.17
CA LYS A 144 1.33 10.55 -1.62
C LYS A 144 -0.10 10.39 -2.12
N LEU A 145 -0.29 10.03 -3.38
CA LEU A 145 -1.64 9.76 -3.94
C LEU A 145 -2.23 8.48 -3.36
N GLU A 146 -1.41 7.47 -3.12
CA GLU A 146 -1.82 6.24 -2.43
C GLU A 146 -2.24 6.53 -1.00
N GLU A 147 -1.45 7.30 -0.24
CA GLU A 147 -1.76 7.73 1.13
C GLU A 147 -3.09 8.51 1.20
N LEU A 148 -3.35 9.41 0.23
CA LEU A 148 -4.62 10.14 0.14
C LEU A 148 -5.79 9.19 -0.14
N THR A 149 -5.59 8.24 -1.04
CA THR A 149 -6.60 7.23 -1.40
C THR A 149 -6.90 6.33 -0.21
N ASP A 150 -5.89 5.85 0.50
CA ASP A 150 -6.05 5.04 1.70
C ASP A 150 -6.78 5.80 2.81
N SER A 151 -6.44 7.08 3.00
CA SER A 151 -7.15 7.95 3.95
C SER A 151 -8.62 8.15 3.60
N LEU A 152 -8.95 8.28 2.29
CA LEU A 152 -10.33 8.33 1.86
C LEU A 152 -11.06 7.00 2.13
N TYR A 153 -10.45 5.88 1.78
CA TYR A 153 -11.06 4.56 1.97
C TYR A 153 -11.28 4.28 3.46
N GLU A 154 -10.31 4.58 4.30
CA GLU A 154 -10.46 4.49 5.75
C GLU A 154 -11.64 5.33 6.25
N GLY A 155 -11.80 6.56 5.76
CA GLY A 155 -12.91 7.43 6.10
C GLY A 155 -14.28 6.91 5.60
N LEU A 156 -14.35 6.33 4.42
CA LEU A 156 -15.58 5.78 3.82
C LEU A 156 -15.97 4.44 4.42
N ILE A 157 -15.01 3.52 4.58
CA ILE A 157 -15.21 2.16 5.11
C ILE A 157 -15.36 2.20 6.64
N GLY A 158 -14.73 3.17 7.31
CA GLY A 158 -14.72 3.32 8.76
C GLY A 158 -13.61 2.54 9.46
N MET A 159 -12.68 1.94 8.72
CA MET A 159 -11.48 1.27 9.24
C MET A 159 -10.35 1.27 8.21
N SER A 160 -9.09 1.28 8.70
CA SER A 160 -7.90 1.14 7.86
C SER A 160 -7.78 -0.30 7.33
N PHE A 161 -6.97 -0.47 6.28
CA PHE A 161 -6.63 -1.79 5.77
C PHE A 161 -5.99 -2.68 6.85
N ASP A 162 -5.05 -2.15 7.62
CA ASP A 162 -4.38 -2.89 8.69
C ASP A 162 -5.37 -3.35 9.76
N SER A 163 -6.31 -2.48 10.18
CA SER A 163 -7.35 -2.83 11.14
C SER A 163 -8.31 -3.90 10.59
N MET A 164 -8.63 -3.84 9.30
CA MET A 164 -9.44 -4.86 8.63
C MET A 164 -8.69 -6.19 8.56
N TYR A 165 -7.41 -6.17 8.21
CA TYR A 165 -6.54 -7.36 8.15
C TYR A 165 -6.44 -8.04 9.53
N ASP A 166 -6.15 -7.27 10.57
CA ASP A 166 -6.07 -7.79 11.95
C ASP A 166 -7.41 -8.35 12.42
N SER A 167 -8.52 -7.69 12.06
CA SER A 167 -9.87 -8.16 12.37
C SER A 167 -10.20 -9.46 11.64
N PHE A 168 -9.74 -9.60 10.39
CA PHE A 168 -9.91 -10.83 9.60
C PHE A 168 -9.19 -12.01 10.27
N ILE A 169 -7.93 -11.84 10.64
CA ILE A 169 -7.14 -12.86 11.37
C ILE A 169 -7.82 -13.22 12.70
N SER A 170 -8.21 -12.21 13.47
CA SER A 170 -8.84 -12.41 14.77
C SER A 170 -10.17 -13.15 14.66
N SER A 171 -10.98 -12.84 13.66
CA SER A 171 -12.26 -13.51 13.44
C SER A 171 -12.11 -14.99 13.09
N LEU A 172 -11.06 -15.37 12.33
CA LEU A 172 -10.75 -16.76 12.05
C LEU A 172 -10.36 -17.56 13.31
N MET A 173 -9.71 -16.90 14.29
CA MET A 173 -9.35 -17.50 15.57
C MET A 173 -10.56 -17.63 16.52
N ASP A 174 -11.48 -16.65 16.50
CA ASP A 174 -12.63 -16.62 17.41
C ASP A 174 -13.75 -17.58 17.01
N MET A 175 -13.73 -18.16 15.82
CA MET A 175 -14.69 -19.17 15.37
C MET A 175 -14.58 -20.50 16.15
N GLU A 176 -13.51 -20.70 16.92
CA GLU A 176 -13.36 -21.81 17.87
C GLU A 176 -13.63 -21.34 19.32
N LYS A 177 -14.89 -21.13 19.64
CA LYS A 177 -15.26 -20.88 21.03
C LYS A 177 -15.31 -22.20 21.80
N SER A 178 -14.22 -22.52 22.49
CA SER A 178 -14.24 -23.15 23.83
C SER A 178 -12.83 -23.51 24.27
N ALA A 179 -12.24 -22.77 25.19
CA ALA A 179 -11.46 -23.30 26.30
C ALA A 179 -10.91 -22.17 27.18
N GLU A 180 -11.37 -22.11 28.39
CA GLU A 180 -10.90 -21.23 29.46
C GLU A 180 -9.66 -21.83 30.17
N ASN A 181 -8.54 -22.11 29.47
CA ASN A 181 -7.34 -22.65 30.10
C ASN A 181 -6.04 -22.00 29.64
N PHE A 182 -5.14 -21.73 30.56
CA PHE A 182 -3.86 -21.05 30.38
C PHE A 182 -2.92 -21.71 29.36
N ALA A 183 -3.02 -23.01 29.12
CA ALA A 183 -2.28 -23.72 28.08
C ALA A 183 -2.76 -23.32 26.66
N ASP A 184 -4.02 -22.92 26.54
CA ASP A 184 -4.64 -22.49 25.30
C ASP A 184 -4.11 -21.12 24.84
N ASP A 185 -3.70 -20.25 25.75
CA ASP A 185 -3.23 -18.91 25.38
C ASP A 185 -1.92 -18.98 24.58
N ILE A 186 -0.96 -19.79 24.95
CA ILE A 186 0.31 -19.93 24.23
C ILE A 186 0.08 -20.58 22.87
N SER A 187 -0.74 -21.64 22.84
CA SER A 187 -1.10 -22.32 21.58
C SER A 187 -1.90 -21.40 20.68
N LYS A 188 -2.79 -20.57 21.23
CA LYS A 188 -3.57 -19.56 20.53
C LYS A 188 -2.65 -18.48 19.92
N TYR A 189 -1.69 -17.94 20.67
CA TYR A 189 -0.71 -16.99 20.14
C TYR A 189 0.16 -17.58 19.04
N PHE A 190 0.59 -18.83 19.20
CA PHE A 190 1.38 -19.52 18.18
C PHE A 190 0.58 -19.76 16.90
N MET A 191 -0.68 -20.23 17.01
CA MET A 191 -1.59 -20.38 15.89
C MET A 191 -1.90 -19.05 15.20
N GLN A 192 -2.14 -18.00 15.99
CA GLN A 192 -2.39 -16.65 15.45
C GLN A 192 -1.16 -16.15 14.66
N ALA A 193 0.04 -16.35 15.18
CA ALA A 193 1.26 -15.95 14.48
C ALA A 193 1.47 -16.74 13.18
N MET A 194 1.24 -18.07 13.21
CA MET A 194 1.32 -18.92 12.02
C MET A 194 0.25 -18.57 10.98
N LEU A 195 -0.99 -18.36 11.44
CA LEU A 195 -2.11 -17.99 10.58
C LEU A 195 -1.87 -16.60 9.96
N SER A 196 -1.43 -15.62 10.75
CA SER A 196 -1.10 -14.29 10.25
C SER A 196 -0.01 -14.33 9.17
N ASN A 197 1.01 -15.17 9.36
CA ASN A 197 2.08 -15.36 8.39
C ASN A 197 1.57 -16.03 7.10
N ALA A 198 0.82 -17.12 7.23
CA ALA A 198 0.26 -17.85 6.09
C ALA A 198 -0.79 -17.01 5.32
N ILE A 199 -1.64 -16.27 6.01
CA ILE A 199 -2.57 -15.31 5.42
C ILE A 199 -1.79 -14.20 4.73
N GLY A 200 -0.72 -13.65 5.35
CA GLY A 200 0.16 -12.65 4.75
C GLY A 200 0.76 -13.10 3.42
N GLU A 201 1.18 -14.37 3.32
CA GLU A 201 1.76 -14.92 2.10
C GLU A 201 0.73 -15.20 1.00
N GLN A 202 -0.47 -15.66 1.36
CA GLN A 202 -1.46 -16.16 0.40
C GLN A 202 -2.62 -15.19 0.10
N PHE A 203 -2.99 -14.37 1.07
CA PHE A 203 -4.21 -13.55 1.01
C PHE A 203 -3.98 -12.05 1.11
N SER A 204 -2.80 -11.55 1.46
CA SER A 204 -2.56 -10.12 1.63
C SER A 204 -2.99 -9.33 0.40
N ASP A 205 -2.56 -9.75 -0.79
CA ASP A 205 -2.90 -9.08 -2.04
C ASP A 205 -4.39 -9.18 -2.37
N LYS A 206 -5.04 -10.32 -2.06
CA LYS A 206 -6.47 -10.51 -2.26
C LYS A 206 -7.30 -9.66 -1.31
N LEU A 207 -6.90 -9.57 -0.03
CA LEU A 207 -7.53 -8.72 0.97
C LEU A 207 -7.34 -7.24 0.62
N ARG A 208 -6.15 -6.85 0.14
CA ARG A 208 -5.89 -5.49 -0.33
C ARG A 208 -6.74 -5.15 -1.54
N ALA A 209 -6.83 -6.04 -2.53
CA ALA A 209 -7.67 -5.85 -3.71
C ALA A 209 -9.16 -5.73 -3.33
N TRP A 210 -9.61 -6.51 -2.34
CA TRP A 210 -10.97 -6.43 -1.83
C TRP A 210 -11.23 -5.08 -1.12
N TYR A 211 -10.32 -4.64 -0.28
CA TYR A 211 -10.40 -3.35 0.42
C TYR A 211 -10.43 -2.19 -0.57
N ASP A 212 -9.54 -2.21 -1.57
CA ASP A 212 -9.48 -1.19 -2.61
C ASP A 212 -10.76 -1.18 -3.46
N ARG A 213 -11.32 -2.35 -3.77
CA ARG A 213 -12.59 -2.45 -4.47
C ARG A 213 -13.73 -1.88 -3.65
N PHE A 214 -13.77 -2.16 -2.35
CA PHE A 214 -14.75 -1.60 -1.43
C PHE A 214 -14.67 -0.06 -1.41
N GLY A 215 -13.50 0.50 -1.15
CA GLY A 215 -13.31 1.95 -1.15
C GLY A 215 -13.63 2.59 -2.50
N ASN A 216 -13.24 1.94 -3.60
CA ASN A 216 -13.49 2.42 -4.95
C ASN A 216 -14.98 2.40 -5.33
N SER A 217 -15.75 1.42 -4.86
CA SER A 217 -17.21 1.40 -5.04
C SER A 217 -17.86 2.61 -4.36
N MET A 218 -17.42 2.97 -3.16
CA MET A 218 -17.94 4.14 -2.43
C MET A 218 -17.41 5.49 -2.95
N LYS A 219 -16.37 5.52 -3.75
CA LYS A 219 -15.64 6.74 -4.16
C LYS A 219 -16.49 7.69 -5.04
N ASN A 220 -17.52 7.19 -5.70
CA ASN A 220 -18.34 8.00 -6.61
C ASN A 220 -19.36 8.87 -5.87
N ASP A 221 -20.06 8.29 -4.90
CA ASP A 221 -21.17 8.93 -4.19
C ASP A 221 -21.12 8.79 -2.66
N GLY A 222 -20.12 8.08 -2.13
CA GLY A 222 -19.92 7.86 -0.70
C GLY A 222 -20.81 6.78 -0.10
N THR A 223 -21.46 5.94 -0.93
CA THR A 223 -22.39 4.87 -0.52
C THR A 223 -22.13 3.59 -1.31
N LEU A 224 -22.70 2.48 -0.83
CA LEU A 224 -22.76 1.20 -1.54
C LEU A 224 -24.19 0.94 -1.96
N ASP A 225 -24.40 0.60 -3.21
CA ASP A 225 -25.67 0.03 -3.66
C ASP A 225 -25.72 -1.50 -3.46
N SER A 226 -26.91 -2.09 -3.74
CA SER A 226 -27.12 -3.54 -3.53
C SER A 226 -26.29 -4.40 -4.47
N ASP A 227 -26.00 -3.94 -5.67
CA ASP A 227 -25.24 -4.66 -6.70
C ASP A 227 -23.74 -4.64 -6.37
N GLU A 228 -23.24 -3.49 -5.90
CA GLU A 228 -21.88 -3.32 -5.42
C GLU A 228 -21.62 -4.18 -4.16
N MET A 229 -22.60 -4.22 -3.25
CA MET A 229 -22.54 -5.05 -2.05
C MET A 229 -22.51 -6.53 -2.39
N ASP A 230 -23.36 -6.99 -3.32
CA ASP A 230 -23.37 -8.37 -3.76
C ASP A 230 -22.03 -8.78 -4.38
N LYS A 231 -21.45 -7.94 -5.23
CA LYS A 231 -20.13 -8.19 -5.82
C LYS A 231 -19.01 -8.25 -4.79
N LEU A 232 -19.05 -7.42 -3.76
CA LEU A 232 -18.08 -7.45 -2.67
C LEU A 232 -18.20 -8.73 -1.83
N LEU A 233 -19.41 -9.23 -1.61
CA LEU A 233 -19.66 -10.43 -0.82
C LEU A 233 -19.40 -11.73 -1.60
N ASN A 234 -19.89 -11.80 -2.83
CA ASN A 234 -19.94 -13.05 -3.61
C ASN A 234 -18.94 -13.08 -4.77
N GLY A 235 -18.24 -11.96 -5.04
CA GLY A 235 -17.28 -11.86 -6.14
C GLY A 235 -17.93 -11.48 -7.48
N ASP A 236 -17.06 -11.25 -8.48
CA ASP A 236 -17.46 -10.88 -9.84
C ASP A 236 -16.36 -11.30 -10.83
N GLY A 237 -16.58 -12.38 -11.56
CA GLY A 237 -15.59 -12.94 -12.48
C GLY A 237 -14.33 -13.42 -11.75
N ASP A 238 -13.17 -12.81 -12.06
CA ASP A 238 -11.89 -13.16 -11.43
C ASP A 238 -11.69 -12.49 -10.05
N PHE A 239 -12.65 -11.66 -9.63
CA PHE A 239 -12.60 -10.99 -8.33
C PHE A 239 -13.20 -11.88 -7.25
N MET A 240 -12.36 -12.27 -6.29
CA MET A 240 -12.75 -13.07 -5.13
C MET A 240 -13.58 -12.23 -4.15
N GLY A 241 -14.81 -12.68 -3.87
CA GLY A 241 -15.67 -12.05 -2.87
C GLY A 241 -15.25 -12.40 -1.43
N TRP A 242 -15.78 -11.64 -0.47
CA TRP A 242 -15.50 -11.83 0.94
C TRP A 242 -15.80 -13.26 1.43
N ASN A 243 -16.95 -13.82 1.02
CA ASN A 243 -17.37 -15.15 1.43
C ASN A 243 -16.38 -16.23 0.99
N GLU A 244 -15.89 -16.16 -0.24
CA GLU A 244 -14.90 -17.09 -0.77
C GLU A 244 -13.56 -16.95 -0.06
N MET A 245 -13.11 -15.70 0.23
CA MET A 245 -11.89 -15.47 1.02
C MET A 245 -11.97 -16.08 2.41
N VAL A 246 -13.11 -15.90 3.10
CA VAL A 246 -13.34 -16.51 4.42
C VAL A 246 -13.28 -18.02 4.34
N ASP A 247 -13.96 -18.63 3.36
CA ASP A 247 -13.99 -20.09 3.20
C ASP A 247 -12.59 -20.66 2.91
N GLU A 248 -11.80 -20.02 2.06
CA GLU A 248 -10.42 -20.44 1.79
C GLU A 248 -9.51 -20.25 3.01
N ALA A 249 -9.64 -19.13 3.71
CA ALA A 249 -8.87 -18.87 4.92
C ALA A 249 -9.21 -19.83 6.08
N MET A 250 -10.48 -20.22 6.21
CA MET A 250 -10.90 -21.25 7.16
C MET A 250 -10.29 -22.62 6.85
N LYS A 251 -10.22 -23.02 5.59
CA LYS A 251 -9.54 -24.26 5.18
C LYS A 251 -8.06 -24.21 5.56
N LEU A 252 -7.38 -23.10 5.27
CA LEU A 252 -5.97 -22.92 5.62
C LEU A 252 -5.77 -22.98 7.14
N ARG A 253 -6.64 -22.34 7.93
CA ARG A 253 -6.63 -22.42 9.39
C ARG A 253 -6.75 -23.86 9.87
N ASP A 254 -7.70 -24.62 9.35
CA ASP A 254 -7.95 -26.00 9.75
C ASP A 254 -6.77 -26.93 9.40
N GLU A 255 -6.15 -26.72 8.23
CA GLU A 255 -4.92 -27.40 7.84
C GLU A 255 -3.74 -27.11 8.78
N LEU A 256 -3.57 -25.85 9.17
CA LEU A 256 -2.55 -25.43 10.14
C LEU A 256 -2.83 -26.01 11.54
N ALA A 257 -4.07 -26.01 11.99
CA ALA A 257 -4.49 -26.61 13.25
C ALA A 257 -4.19 -28.12 13.30
N ALA A 258 -4.52 -28.84 12.22
CA ALA A 258 -4.22 -30.26 12.09
C ALA A 258 -2.70 -30.54 12.07
N ALA A 259 -1.93 -29.72 11.35
CA ALA A 259 -0.46 -29.87 11.23
C ALA A 259 0.28 -29.58 12.55
N THR A 260 -0.23 -28.64 13.35
CA THR A 260 0.35 -28.25 14.64
C THR A 260 -0.16 -29.06 15.83
N GLY A 261 -1.22 -29.88 15.62
CA GLY A 261 -1.88 -30.60 16.70
C GLY A 261 -2.74 -29.72 17.62
N TYR A 262 -3.02 -28.48 17.24
CA TYR A 262 -3.85 -27.52 18.00
C TYR A 262 -5.23 -28.09 18.35
N ASP A 263 -5.88 -28.77 17.40
CA ASP A 263 -7.17 -29.41 17.61
C ASP A 263 -7.12 -30.53 18.69
N LYS A 264 -6.00 -31.24 18.79
CA LYS A 264 -5.83 -32.31 19.79
C LYS A 264 -5.63 -31.75 21.19
N ILE A 265 -4.91 -30.61 21.31
CA ILE A 265 -4.68 -29.94 22.59
C ILE A 265 -5.99 -29.38 23.14
N SER A 266 -6.81 -28.74 22.30
CA SER A 266 -8.12 -28.22 22.69
C SER A 266 -9.12 -29.33 23.06
N GLN A 267 -9.12 -30.48 22.36
CA GLN A 267 -9.93 -31.64 22.68
C GLN A 267 -9.51 -32.33 23.99
N GLU A 268 -8.22 -32.46 24.26
CA GLU A 268 -7.70 -33.01 25.50
C GLU A 268 -8.01 -32.11 26.70
N ALA A 269 -7.90 -30.79 26.58
CA ALA A 269 -8.29 -29.84 27.60
C ALA A 269 -9.79 -29.86 27.90
N ALA A 270 -10.64 -29.96 26.88
CA ALA A 270 -12.07 -30.11 27.02
C ALA A 270 -12.46 -31.45 27.69
N SER A 271 -11.79 -32.56 27.40
CA SER A 271 -12.01 -33.86 28.01
C SER A 271 -11.58 -33.91 29.46
N GLN A 272 -10.47 -33.26 29.84
CA GLN A 272 -10.01 -33.14 31.21
C GLN A 272 -10.94 -32.29 32.07
N SER A 273 -11.49 -31.19 31.55
CA SER A 273 -12.47 -30.36 32.25
C SER A 273 -13.80 -31.08 32.46
N ALA A 274 -14.25 -31.91 31.54
CA ALA A 274 -15.43 -32.74 31.65
C ALA A 274 -15.24 -33.85 32.69
N SER A 275 -14.07 -34.48 32.78
CA SER A 275 -13.76 -35.51 33.77
C SER A 275 -13.64 -34.93 35.19
N SER A 276 -13.07 -33.75 35.35
CA SER A 276 -12.99 -33.08 36.70
C SER A 276 -14.36 -32.65 37.22
N LYS A 277 -15.30 -32.26 36.39
CA LYS A 277 -16.71 -31.96 36.80
C LYS A 277 -17.49 -33.23 37.13
N GLY A 278 -17.18 -34.37 36.48
CA GLY A 278 -17.78 -35.68 36.82
C GLY A 278 -17.38 -36.22 38.21
N PHE A 279 -16.19 -35.90 38.67
CA PHE A 279 -15.68 -36.34 39.97
C PHE A 279 -16.26 -35.56 41.18
N GLN A 280 -16.77 -34.35 40.97
CA GLN A 280 -17.37 -33.54 42.05
C GLN A 280 -18.82 -33.93 42.39
N THR A 281 -19.48 -34.68 41.53
CA THR A 281 -20.89 -35.13 41.77
C THR A 281 -21.00 -36.49 42.49
N MET A 282 -19.88 -37.21 42.70
CA MET A 282 -19.87 -38.52 43.38
C MET A 282 -19.47 -38.48 44.87
N SER A 283 -19.24 -37.33 45.49
CA SER A 283 -18.78 -37.20 46.87
C SER A 283 -19.81 -36.58 47.84
N GLN A 284 -21.12 -36.59 47.48
CA GLN A 284 -22.21 -36.17 48.36
C GLN A 284 -23.35 -37.19 48.34
N ASP A 285 -23.08 -38.42 48.83
CA ASP A 285 -24.09 -39.33 49.36
C ASP A 285 -23.51 -40.07 50.59
#